data_b5347a86e6dd199d803d4885be7021dd
#
_entry.id   b5347a86e6dd199d803d4885be7021dd
#
_cell.length_a   1.000
_cell.length_b   1.000
_cell.length_c   1.000
_cell.angle_alpha   90.00
_cell.angle_beta   90.00
_cell.angle_gamma   90.00
#
_symmetry.space_group_name_H-M   'P 1'
#
loop_
_entity.id
_entity.type
_entity.pdbx_description
1 polymer ?
#
loop_
_entity_poly.entity_id
_entity_poly.type
_entity_poly.pdbx_seq_one_letter_code
_entity_poly.pdbx_strand_id
1 'polypeptide(L)'
;MCIRDRLNGKVVGAANVGQMFTQDIYFWGRPSAGNYTADASGGSNKGPTNDEYLAEVEARIDTFLVHHPYLSRKDVPAEMVTASGSGLDPHITPACAYVQVKRVAQARGMNEAEVKAIVDKNISKPFLGVFGTETVNVLELNIALEEADQNK
;
A
#
# COMPACT_ATOMS: atom_id res chain seq x y z
N MET A 1 -4.63 -6.54 -22.64
CA MET A 1 -3.23 -6.07 -22.80
C MET A 1 -2.78 -5.58 -21.44
N CYS A 2 -1.90 -6.31 -20.75
CA CYS A 2 -1.41 -5.85 -19.46
C CYS A 2 -0.45 -4.69 -19.69
N ILE A 3 -0.81 -3.50 -19.23
CA ILE A 3 0.08 -2.36 -19.22
C ILE A 3 1.14 -2.67 -18.16
N ARG A 4 2.38 -2.81 -18.59
CA ARG A 4 3.53 -3.01 -17.70
C ARG A 4 4.18 -1.67 -17.45
N ASP A 5 4.24 -1.29 -16.18
CA ASP A 5 4.88 -0.05 -15.76
C ASP A 5 6.40 -0.19 -15.85
N ARG A 6 7.02 0.91 -16.21
CA ARG A 6 8.47 0.95 -16.43
C ARG A 6 9.09 2.09 -15.62
N LEU A 7 10.18 1.76 -14.96
CA LEU A 7 11.08 2.73 -14.35
C LEU A 7 12.41 2.66 -15.10
N ASN A 8 12.87 3.78 -15.66
CA ASN A 8 14.10 3.87 -16.48
C ASN A 8 14.14 2.83 -17.62
N GLY A 9 13.00 2.60 -18.29
CA GLY A 9 12.87 1.63 -19.38
C GLY A 9 12.76 0.17 -18.95
N LYS A 10 13.03 -0.16 -17.69
CA LYS A 10 12.90 -1.51 -17.13
C LYS A 10 11.48 -1.75 -16.61
N VAL A 11 10.89 -2.89 -16.96
CA VAL A 11 9.59 -3.29 -16.44
C VAL A 11 9.69 -3.55 -14.93
N VAL A 12 8.87 -2.87 -14.13
CA VAL A 12 8.86 -3.01 -12.67
C VAL A 12 7.56 -3.62 -12.14
N GLY A 13 6.50 -3.68 -12.95
CA GLY A 13 5.24 -4.29 -12.56
C GLY A 13 4.11 -4.05 -13.55
N ALA A 14 2.89 -4.23 -13.08
CA ALA A 14 1.65 -3.91 -13.79
C ALA A 14 0.71 -3.16 -12.83
N ALA A 15 0.24 -1.98 -13.22
CA ALA A 15 -0.58 -1.10 -12.39
C ALA A 15 -1.83 -1.80 -11.79
N ASN A 16 -2.39 -2.75 -12.54
CA ASN A 16 -3.62 -3.45 -12.11
C ASN A 16 -3.37 -4.68 -11.23
N VAL A 17 -2.11 -4.96 -10.86
CA VAL A 17 -1.75 -6.14 -10.06
C VAL A 17 -0.92 -5.69 -8.87
N GLY A 18 -1.43 -5.92 -7.67
CA GLY A 18 -0.73 -5.64 -6.43
C GLY A 18 0.58 -6.41 -6.33
N GLN A 19 1.54 -5.79 -5.67
CA GLN A 19 2.87 -6.35 -5.41
C GLN A 19 3.22 -6.24 -3.93
N MET A 20 4.08 -7.13 -3.46
CA MET A 20 4.58 -7.10 -2.10
C MET A 20 5.73 -6.11 -1.98
N PHE A 21 5.54 -5.07 -1.17
CA PHE A 21 6.57 -4.15 -0.73
C PHE A 21 6.78 -4.33 0.77
N THR A 22 8.03 -4.61 1.18
CA THR A 22 8.40 -4.89 2.58
C THR A 22 9.47 -3.95 3.12
N GLN A 23 10.13 -3.18 2.26
CA GLN A 23 11.16 -2.24 2.67
C GLN A 23 10.55 -0.93 3.16
N ASP A 24 11.16 -0.30 4.16
CA ASP A 24 10.66 0.94 4.77
C ASP A 24 10.69 2.16 3.82
N ILE A 25 11.53 2.10 2.79
CA ILE A 25 11.63 3.13 1.75
C ILE A 25 10.43 3.17 0.81
N TYR A 26 9.55 2.15 0.82
CA TYR A 26 8.37 2.06 -0.05
C TYR A 26 7.07 2.13 0.73
N PHE A 27 6.02 2.60 0.08
CA PHE A 27 4.65 2.41 0.57
C PHE A 27 4.26 0.95 0.45
N TRP A 28 3.60 0.44 1.47
CA TRP A 28 3.11 -0.92 1.53
C TRP A 28 1.65 -0.98 1.09
N GLY A 29 1.30 -2.06 0.39
CA GLY A 29 -0.06 -2.38 0.00
C GLY A 29 -0.82 -3.14 1.10
N ARG A 30 -2.03 -3.57 0.77
CA ARG A 30 -2.86 -4.40 1.64
C ARG A 30 -2.24 -5.80 1.77
N PRO A 31 -2.42 -6.51 2.90
CA PRO A 31 -2.03 -7.89 3.00
C PRO A 31 -2.70 -8.76 1.93
N SER A 32 -1.96 -9.72 1.40
CA SER A 32 -2.45 -10.71 0.43
C SER A 32 -2.56 -12.08 1.09
N ALA A 33 -3.71 -12.74 0.94
CA ALA A 33 -3.87 -14.12 1.41
C ALA A 33 -3.08 -15.13 0.57
N GLY A 34 -2.77 -14.79 -0.70
CA GLY A 34 -2.01 -15.60 -1.64
C GLY A 34 -0.59 -15.10 -1.90
N ASN A 35 -0.01 -14.24 -1.03
CA ASN A 35 1.33 -13.65 -1.21
C ASN A 35 1.54 -13.00 -2.59
N TYR A 36 0.49 -12.41 -3.15
CA TYR A 36 0.48 -11.77 -4.47
C TYR A 36 0.84 -12.72 -5.64
N THR A 37 0.63 -14.03 -5.47
CA THR A 37 0.80 -14.98 -6.58
C THR A 37 -0.40 -14.91 -7.51
N ALA A 38 -0.15 -14.58 -8.78
CA ALA A 38 -1.21 -14.33 -9.77
C ALA A 38 -1.96 -15.60 -10.22
N ASP A 39 -1.46 -16.77 -9.88
CA ASP A 39 -2.04 -18.09 -10.16
C ASP A 39 -3.09 -18.50 -9.11
N ALA A 40 -3.15 -17.81 -7.97
CA ALA A 40 -4.07 -18.09 -6.87
C ALA A 40 -4.76 -16.81 -6.38
N SER A 41 -5.61 -16.19 -7.24
CA SER A 41 -6.44 -15.07 -6.81
C SER A 41 -7.52 -15.55 -5.83
N GLY A 42 -7.57 -14.96 -4.64
CA GLY A 42 -8.59 -15.24 -3.63
C GLY A 42 -8.33 -14.56 -2.31
N GLY A 43 -9.39 -14.38 -1.54
CA GLY A 43 -9.34 -13.88 -0.17
C GLY A 43 -9.04 -14.99 0.84
N SER A 44 -8.82 -14.61 2.09
CA SER A 44 -8.59 -15.56 3.20
C SER A 44 -9.81 -16.46 3.48
N ASN A 45 -11.01 -16.05 3.06
CA ASN A 45 -12.29 -16.72 3.36
C ASN A 45 -12.52 -17.02 4.85
N LYS A 46 -11.75 -16.37 5.74
CA LYS A 46 -11.89 -16.50 7.19
C LYS A 46 -12.87 -15.46 7.70
N GLY A 47 -13.84 -15.90 8.49
CA GLY A 47 -14.84 -15.00 9.10
C GLY A 47 -14.24 -14.11 10.20
N PRO A 48 -14.91 -13.01 10.55
CA PRO A 48 -14.43 -12.05 11.56
C PRO A 48 -14.40 -12.63 12.99
N THR A 49 -15.00 -13.79 13.22
CA THR A 49 -15.02 -14.50 14.49
C THR A 49 -14.05 -15.72 14.54
N ASN A 50 -13.21 -15.88 13.51
CA ASN A 50 -12.23 -16.96 13.48
C ASN A 50 -11.02 -16.56 14.32
N ASP A 51 -10.75 -17.31 15.39
CA ASP A 51 -9.67 -17.00 16.36
C ASP A 51 -8.28 -17.00 15.71
N GLU A 52 -8.00 -17.91 14.77
CA GLU A 52 -6.73 -17.93 14.04
C GLU A 52 -6.56 -16.68 13.20
N TYR A 53 -7.63 -16.23 12.55
CA TYR A 53 -7.59 -15.02 11.74
C TYR A 53 -7.40 -13.77 12.60
N LEU A 54 -8.05 -13.71 13.75
CA LEU A 54 -7.86 -12.61 14.71
C LEU A 54 -6.40 -12.57 15.20
N ALA A 55 -5.80 -13.71 15.51
CA ALA A 55 -4.39 -13.79 15.90
C ALA A 55 -3.44 -13.33 14.77
N GLU A 56 -3.74 -13.68 13.50
CA GLU A 56 -2.99 -13.17 12.34
C GLU A 56 -3.09 -11.64 12.20
N VAL A 57 -4.29 -11.08 12.38
CA VAL A 57 -4.53 -9.63 12.32
C VAL A 57 -3.76 -8.93 13.44
N GLU A 58 -3.80 -9.48 14.67
CA GLU A 58 -3.04 -8.97 15.81
C GLU A 58 -1.53 -8.93 15.52
N ALA A 59 -0.97 -10.03 15.01
CA ALA A 59 0.45 -10.10 14.64
C ALA A 59 0.81 -9.08 13.55
N ARG A 60 -0.08 -8.84 12.58
CA ARG A 60 0.11 -7.81 11.54
C ARG A 60 0.08 -6.40 12.12
N ILE A 61 -0.83 -6.13 13.08
CA ILE A 61 -0.87 -4.84 13.79
C ILE A 61 0.46 -4.61 14.53
N ASP A 62 0.94 -5.59 15.27
CA ASP A 62 2.18 -5.47 16.01
C ASP A 62 3.38 -5.25 15.08
N THR A 63 3.47 -6.00 13.98
CA THR A 63 4.48 -5.80 12.93
C THR A 63 4.39 -4.39 12.33
N PHE A 64 3.20 -3.93 12.00
CA PHE A 64 2.98 -2.60 11.43
C PHE A 64 3.46 -1.51 12.38
N LEU A 65 3.17 -1.63 13.68
CA LEU A 65 3.58 -0.66 14.71
C LEU A 65 5.09 -0.64 14.95
N VAL A 66 5.79 -1.77 14.80
CA VAL A 66 7.27 -1.80 14.85
C VAL A 66 7.88 -0.86 13.82
N HIS A 67 7.32 -0.82 12.61
CA HIS A 67 7.78 0.07 11.52
C HIS A 67 7.17 1.48 11.60
N HIS A 68 6.12 1.68 12.42
CA HIS A 68 5.44 2.96 12.60
C HIS A 68 5.33 3.34 14.08
N PRO A 69 6.45 3.53 14.79
CA PRO A 69 6.47 3.72 16.25
C PRO A 69 5.77 5.01 16.73
N TYR A 70 5.42 5.89 15.80
CA TYR A 70 4.68 7.12 16.06
C TYR A 70 3.15 6.94 16.05
N LEU A 71 2.66 5.75 15.69
CA LEU A 71 1.23 5.42 15.73
C LEU A 71 0.87 4.67 17.01
N SER A 72 -0.36 4.83 17.44
CA SER A 72 -0.98 3.96 18.43
C SER A 72 -1.83 2.89 17.74
N ARG A 73 -2.13 1.80 18.44
CA ARG A 73 -2.91 0.66 17.88
C ARG A 73 -4.25 1.09 17.26
N LYS A 74 -4.92 2.09 17.84
CA LYS A 74 -6.19 2.64 17.33
C LYS A 74 -6.04 3.43 16.02
N ASP A 75 -4.84 3.89 15.71
CA ASP A 75 -4.55 4.70 14.53
C ASP A 75 -4.16 3.83 13.32
N VAL A 76 -3.98 2.51 13.52
CA VAL A 76 -3.67 1.57 12.44
C VAL A 76 -4.92 1.33 11.60
N PRO A 77 -4.91 1.69 10.30
CA PRO A 77 -6.06 1.45 9.44
C PRO A 77 -6.32 -0.06 9.28
N ALA A 78 -7.55 -0.50 9.47
CA ALA A 78 -7.93 -1.91 9.34
C ALA A 78 -7.53 -2.51 7.98
N GLU A 79 -7.56 -1.70 6.92
CA GLU A 79 -7.18 -2.07 5.56
C GLU A 79 -5.70 -2.50 5.45
N MET A 80 -4.81 -1.95 6.29
CA MET A 80 -3.38 -2.30 6.31
C MET A 80 -3.07 -3.63 7.00
N VAL A 81 -4.03 -4.21 7.68
CA VAL A 81 -3.85 -5.45 8.46
C VAL A 81 -4.81 -6.57 8.05
N THR A 82 -5.83 -6.25 7.23
CA THR A 82 -6.78 -7.22 6.69
C THR A 82 -6.49 -7.52 5.22
N ALA A 83 -6.54 -8.81 4.86
CA ALA A 83 -6.30 -9.23 3.48
C ALA A 83 -7.32 -8.64 2.51
N SER A 84 -6.89 -8.30 1.30
CA SER A 84 -7.80 -7.91 0.22
C SER A 84 -8.60 -9.11 -0.28
N GLY A 85 -9.81 -8.85 -0.81
CA GLY A 85 -10.70 -9.91 -1.29
C GLY A 85 -10.13 -10.71 -2.48
N SER A 86 -9.34 -10.06 -3.34
CA SER A 86 -8.68 -10.72 -4.48
C SER A 86 -7.29 -11.26 -4.15
N GLY A 87 -6.66 -10.77 -3.08
CA GLY A 87 -5.24 -10.99 -2.79
C GLY A 87 -4.27 -10.28 -3.75
N LEU A 88 -4.79 -9.53 -4.74
CA LEU A 88 -4.00 -8.86 -5.80
C LEU A 88 -4.37 -7.37 -5.93
N ASP A 89 -5.05 -6.79 -4.95
CA ASP A 89 -5.48 -5.39 -4.98
C ASP A 89 -4.26 -4.45 -4.96
N PRO A 90 -4.05 -3.64 -6.01
CA PRO A 90 -2.94 -2.70 -6.08
C PRO A 90 -3.22 -1.38 -5.34
N HIS A 91 -4.42 -1.18 -4.81
CA HIS A 91 -4.86 0.09 -4.27
C HIS A 91 -4.96 0.08 -2.75
N ILE A 92 -4.70 1.24 -2.18
CA ILE A 92 -4.98 1.58 -0.77
C ILE A 92 -5.77 2.89 -0.71
N THR A 93 -6.43 3.16 0.41
CA THR A 93 -7.05 4.48 0.62
C THR A 93 -6.00 5.55 0.89
N PRO A 94 -6.31 6.85 0.64
CA PRO A 94 -5.40 7.96 0.99
C PRO A 94 -5.02 7.95 2.48
N ALA A 95 -5.94 7.59 3.37
CA ALA A 95 -5.65 7.46 4.80
C ALA A 95 -4.55 6.43 5.08
N CYS A 96 -4.57 5.27 4.40
CA CYS A 96 -3.52 4.26 4.49
C CYS A 96 -2.17 4.71 3.94
N ALA A 97 -2.17 5.58 2.92
CA ALA A 97 -0.94 6.19 2.42
C ALA A 97 -0.39 7.22 3.43
N TYR A 98 -1.24 8.11 3.95
CA TYR A 98 -0.78 9.16 4.88
C TYR A 98 -0.15 8.63 6.16
N VAL A 99 -0.65 7.55 6.75
CA VAL A 99 -0.04 6.97 7.97
C VAL A 99 1.38 6.43 7.71
N GLN A 100 1.74 6.15 6.47
CA GLN A 100 3.06 5.66 6.08
C GLN A 100 4.05 6.78 5.70
N VAL A 101 3.58 8.00 5.44
CA VAL A 101 4.41 9.14 4.96
C VAL A 101 5.64 9.35 5.82
N LYS A 102 5.47 9.40 7.14
CA LYS A 102 6.58 9.67 8.08
C LYS A 102 7.66 8.59 8.02
N ARG A 103 7.29 7.32 7.97
CA ARG A 103 8.24 6.20 7.85
C ARG A 103 9.03 6.30 6.54
N VAL A 104 8.32 6.46 5.42
CA VAL A 104 8.94 6.54 4.08
C VAL A 104 9.86 7.76 3.99
N ALA A 105 9.43 8.92 4.49
CA ALA A 105 10.25 10.14 4.53
C ALA A 105 11.53 9.93 5.32
N GLN A 106 11.45 9.35 6.51
CA GLN A 106 12.61 9.05 7.35
C GLN A 106 13.56 8.05 6.69
N ALA A 107 13.02 6.96 6.11
CA ALA A 107 13.83 5.92 5.48
C ALA A 107 14.56 6.42 4.22
N ARG A 108 13.99 7.41 3.50
CA ARG A 108 14.59 8.01 2.30
C ARG A 108 15.38 9.29 2.59
N GLY A 109 15.34 9.82 3.80
CA GLY A 109 15.94 11.13 4.11
C GLY A 109 15.25 12.30 3.38
N MET A 110 13.95 12.14 3.06
CA MET A 110 13.11 13.15 2.42
C MET A 110 12.34 13.97 3.46
N ASN A 111 11.86 15.15 3.06
CA ASN A 111 10.95 15.92 3.90
C ASN A 111 9.54 15.28 3.86
N GLU A 112 8.88 15.16 5.02
CA GLU A 112 7.51 14.61 5.10
C GLU A 112 6.51 15.36 4.21
N ALA A 113 6.66 16.69 4.07
CA ALA A 113 5.80 17.49 3.20
C ALA A 113 5.99 17.17 1.71
N GLU A 114 7.23 16.84 1.28
CA GLU A 114 7.50 16.42 -0.09
C GLU A 114 6.86 15.06 -0.37
N VAL A 115 7.07 14.08 0.52
CA VAL A 115 6.46 12.74 0.39
C VAL A 115 4.94 12.83 0.39
N LYS A 116 4.37 13.67 1.28
CA LYS A 116 2.92 13.92 1.31
C LYS A 116 2.43 14.52 -0.01
N ALA A 117 3.13 15.47 -0.59
CA ALA A 117 2.76 16.08 -1.88
C ALA A 117 2.80 15.05 -3.04
N ILE A 118 3.70 14.06 -2.98
CA ILE A 118 3.74 12.95 -3.93
C ILE A 118 2.48 12.07 -3.75
N VAL A 119 2.10 11.74 -2.52
CA VAL A 119 0.84 11.02 -2.25
C VAL A 119 -0.35 11.79 -2.82
N ASP A 120 -0.48 13.09 -2.51
CA ASP A 120 -1.60 13.94 -2.94
C ASP A 120 -1.76 13.96 -4.48
N LYS A 121 -0.65 13.95 -5.23
CA LYS A 121 -0.65 13.88 -6.69
C LYS A 121 -1.07 12.53 -7.26
N ASN A 122 -0.89 11.46 -6.49
CA ASN A 122 -1.21 10.08 -6.91
C ASN A 122 -2.59 9.61 -6.40
N ILE A 123 -3.39 10.48 -5.80
CA ILE A 123 -4.76 10.16 -5.42
C ILE A 123 -5.65 10.17 -6.67
N SER A 124 -6.18 8.99 -6.99
CA SER A 124 -7.21 8.84 -8.02
C SER A 124 -8.58 9.20 -7.44
N LYS A 125 -9.23 10.19 -8.03
CA LYS A 125 -10.56 10.64 -7.61
C LYS A 125 -11.66 9.76 -8.21
N PRO A 126 -12.84 9.67 -7.56
CA PRO A 126 -13.99 8.95 -8.08
C PRO A 126 -14.38 9.43 -9.48
N PHE A 127 -14.82 8.50 -10.33
CA PHE A 127 -15.32 8.84 -11.65
C PHE A 127 -16.52 9.81 -11.53
N LEU A 128 -16.47 10.95 -12.24
CA LEU A 128 -17.43 12.05 -12.17
C LEU A 128 -17.63 12.65 -10.75
N GLY A 129 -16.71 12.38 -9.81
CA GLY A 129 -16.82 12.87 -8.43
C GLY A 129 -17.89 12.17 -7.56
N VAL A 130 -18.57 11.17 -8.08
CA VAL A 130 -19.74 10.51 -7.43
C VAL A 130 -19.60 8.98 -7.38
N PHE A 131 -18.96 8.36 -8.38
CA PHE A 131 -18.88 6.91 -8.47
C PHE A 131 -17.53 6.37 -8.00
N GLY A 132 -17.50 5.75 -6.83
CA GLY A 132 -16.32 5.12 -6.23
C GLY A 132 -15.77 5.88 -5.03
N THR A 133 -14.62 5.46 -4.55
CA THR A 133 -13.85 6.06 -3.45
C THR A 133 -12.51 6.59 -3.99
N GLU A 134 -11.91 7.52 -3.27
CA GLU A 134 -10.53 7.92 -3.54
C GLU A 134 -9.60 6.75 -3.25
N THR A 135 -8.68 6.48 -4.16
CA THR A 135 -7.69 5.41 -4.06
C THR A 135 -6.31 5.88 -4.47
N VAL A 136 -5.29 5.15 -4.01
CA VAL A 136 -3.90 5.36 -4.39
C VAL A 136 -3.34 4.04 -4.88
N ASN A 137 -2.82 4.00 -6.10
CA ASN A 137 -2.10 2.84 -6.61
C ASN A 137 -0.70 2.80 -6.00
N VAL A 138 -0.39 1.71 -5.29
CA VAL A 138 0.86 1.60 -4.52
C VAL A 138 2.08 1.52 -5.44
N LEU A 139 1.98 0.83 -6.58
CA LEU A 139 3.08 0.73 -7.53
C LEU A 139 3.39 2.09 -8.17
N GLU A 140 2.37 2.79 -8.66
CA GLU A 140 2.52 4.12 -9.26
C GLU A 140 3.09 5.13 -8.26
N LEU A 141 2.61 5.09 -7.01
CA LEU A 141 3.13 5.93 -5.93
C LEU A 141 4.62 5.65 -5.66
N ASN A 142 5.02 4.38 -5.60
CA ASN A 142 6.42 4.01 -5.38
C ASN A 142 7.30 4.38 -6.57
N ILE A 143 6.81 4.30 -7.81
CA ILE A 143 7.52 4.80 -9.00
C ILE A 143 7.71 6.32 -8.90
N ALA A 144 6.67 7.07 -8.55
CA ALA A 144 6.77 8.53 -8.38
C ALA A 144 7.78 8.93 -7.29
N LEU A 145 7.90 8.15 -6.23
CA LEU A 145 8.95 8.34 -5.21
C LEU A 145 10.36 8.14 -5.77
N GLU A 146 10.58 7.08 -6.55
CA GLU A 146 11.89 6.82 -7.18
C GLU A 146 12.28 7.94 -8.15
N GLU A 147 11.34 8.43 -8.96
CA GLU A 147 11.57 9.53 -9.88
C GLU A 147 11.89 10.84 -9.14
N ALA A 148 11.25 11.10 -8.01
CA ALA A 148 11.51 12.28 -7.19
C ALA A 148 12.90 12.25 -6.54
N ASP A 149 13.39 11.08 -6.14
CA ASP A 149 14.74 10.89 -5.58
C ASP A 149 15.84 11.07 -6.64
N GLN A 150 15.60 10.64 -7.88
CA GLN A 150 16.58 10.79 -8.98
C GLN A 150 16.75 12.22 -9.47
N ASN A 151 15.79 13.10 -9.16
CA ASN A 151 15.82 14.51 -9.56
C ASN A 151 16.45 15.45 -8.50
N LYS A 152 17.01 14.90 -7.43
CA LYS A 152 17.77 15.61 -6.39
C LYS A 152 19.26 15.55 -6.64
#